data_98e1b4757b65b9325011cc7f5a5ce762
#
_entry.id   98e1b4757b65b9325011cc7f5a5ce762
#
_cell.length_a   1.000
_cell.length_b   1.000
_cell.length_c   1.000
_cell.angle_alpha   90.00
_cell.angle_beta   90.00
_cell.angle_gamma   90.00
#
_symmetry.space_group_name_H-M   'P 1'
#
loop_
_entity.id
_entity.type
_entity.pdbx_description
1 polymer ?
#
loop_
_entity_poly.entity_id
_entity_poly.type
_entity_poly.pdbx_seq_one_letter_code
_entity_poly.pdbx_strand_id
1 'polypeptide(L)'
;TVGGGGAAVGGSASPDAGNNGSDSVFSSITSVGGGGGGGPSHAPLNIGRVGGSGGGEWVGGGSGGAAGTSGQGNAGGTGSGDTLGNGAGGGGAGAVGVNGGNTVNSGTEGAGGAGTASSISGSSVTRGGGGNGGSGGGGQGWGNTADGYTTNAQGYGIAGTTNTGGGGGGGGNGGGGGGGAGGSGVVIIKQPIVTTLTNTSGVWTLNAVFTAIETNNWI
;
A
#
# COMPACT_ATOMS: atom_id res chain seq x y z
N THR A 1 -1.62 3.88 18.25
CA THR A 1 -1.33 2.52 17.74
C THR A 1 -0.86 2.60 16.30
N VAL A 2 0.03 1.70 15.90
CA VAL A 2 0.43 1.50 14.49
C VAL A 2 -0.27 0.23 14.02
N GLY A 3 -0.98 0.31 12.89
CA GLY A 3 -1.70 -0.81 12.29
C GLY A 3 -0.75 -1.86 11.70
N GLY A 4 -1.05 -3.14 11.92
CA GLY A 4 -0.36 -4.25 11.27
C GLY A 4 -0.78 -4.42 9.81
N GLY A 5 0.07 -5.04 9.00
CA GLY A 5 -0.30 -5.50 7.66
C GLY A 5 -1.38 -6.59 7.71
N GLY A 6 -2.16 -6.70 6.64
CA GLY A 6 -3.09 -7.81 6.47
C GLY A 6 -2.36 -9.15 6.30
N ALA A 7 -3.04 -10.26 6.56
CA ALA A 7 -2.51 -11.56 6.20
C ALA A 7 -2.72 -11.83 4.70
N ALA A 8 -1.70 -12.35 4.02
CA ALA A 8 -1.87 -12.89 2.68
C ALA A 8 -2.71 -14.18 2.77
N VAL A 9 -3.63 -14.34 1.84
CA VAL A 9 -4.38 -15.60 1.70
C VAL A 9 -3.80 -16.31 0.49
N GLY A 10 -3.13 -17.41 0.74
CA GLY A 10 -2.41 -18.17 -0.27
C GLY A 10 -2.87 -19.62 -0.36
N GLY A 11 -2.81 -20.17 -1.59
CA GLY A 11 -3.01 -21.56 -1.92
C GLY A 11 -4.28 -21.83 -2.70
N SER A 12 -4.21 -22.80 -3.60
CA SER A 12 -5.31 -23.29 -4.46
C SER A 12 -6.56 -23.76 -3.72
N ALA A 13 -6.49 -23.84 -2.41
CA ALA A 13 -7.59 -24.28 -1.54
C ALA A 13 -8.32 -23.14 -0.81
N SER A 14 -7.84 -21.91 -0.91
CA SER A 14 -8.48 -20.77 -0.26
C SER A 14 -8.94 -19.76 -1.31
N PRO A 15 -10.23 -19.70 -1.59
CA PRO A 15 -10.80 -18.83 -2.63
C PRO A 15 -10.87 -17.36 -2.20
N ASP A 16 -10.23 -16.98 -1.14
CA ASP A 16 -10.46 -15.71 -0.47
C ASP A 16 -9.57 -14.56 -0.99
N ALA A 17 -10.13 -13.34 -0.94
CA ALA A 17 -9.37 -12.10 -1.11
C ALA A 17 -8.38 -11.90 0.05
N GLY A 18 -7.23 -11.27 -0.21
CA GLY A 18 -6.29 -10.87 0.82
C GLY A 18 -6.96 -10.06 1.94
N ASN A 19 -6.42 -10.13 3.15
CA ASN A 19 -6.97 -9.37 4.28
C ASN A 19 -6.50 -7.91 4.26
N ASN A 20 -7.34 -7.01 4.78
CA ASN A 20 -6.96 -5.63 4.99
C ASN A 20 -5.87 -5.51 6.07
N GLY A 21 -5.01 -4.50 5.94
CA GLY A 21 -4.22 -4.01 7.06
C GLY A 21 -5.13 -3.41 8.14
N SER A 22 -4.62 -3.32 9.36
CA SER A 22 -5.31 -2.65 10.47
C SER A 22 -5.06 -1.15 10.43
N ASP A 23 -5.96 -0.38 11.03
CA ASP A 23 -5.85 1.07 11.11
C ASP A 23 -4.69 1.52 12.03
N SER A 24 -4.03 2.60 11.63
CA SER A 24 -3.10 3.34 12.49
C SER A 24 -3.82 4.52 13.12
N VAL A 25 -3.71 4.68 14.44
CA VAL A 25 -4.41 5.73 15.18
C VAL A 25 -3.43 6.54 16.02
N PHE A 26 -3.45 7.85 15.84
CA PHE A 26 -2.76 8.84 16.67
C PHE A 26 -3.73 9.91 17.14
N SER A 27 -4.05 9.92 18.44
CA SER A 27 -5.09 10.79 19.03
C SER A 27 -6.45 10.60 18.31
N SER A 28 -6.99 11.64 17.71
CA SER A 28 -8.23 11.64 16.93
C SER A 28 -8.01 11.35 15.42
N ILE A 29 -6.78 11.17 14.97
CA ILE A 29 -6.45 10.93 13.57
C ILE A 29 -6.39 9.43 13.34
N THR A 30 -7.22 8.92 12.40
CA THR A 30 -7.20 7.53 11.95
C THR A 30 -6.73 7.46 10.50
N SER A 31 -5.68 6.69 10.25
CA SER A 31 -5.25 6.27 8.92
C SER A 31 -5.70 4.84 8.70
N VAL A 32 -6.61 4.65 7.75
CA VAL A 32 -7.22 3.35 7.44
C VAL A 32 -6.17 2.42 6.84
N GLY A 33 -6.18 1.16 7.25
CA GLY A 33 -5.29 0.13 6.72
C GLY A 33 -5.49 -0.10 5.22
N GLY A 34 -4.46 -0.54 4.51
CA GLY A 34 -4.55 -0.85 3.08
C GLY A 34 -5.49 -2.02 2.81
N GLY A 35 -6.26 -1.96 1.73
CA GLY A 35 -7.16 -3.03 1.30
C GLY A 35 -6.41 -4.24 0.74
N GLY A 36 -6.88 -5.44 1.03
CA GLY A 36 -6.38 -6.68 0.45
C GLY A 36 -6.81 -6.85 -1.02
N GLY A 37 -5.97 -7.48 -1.83
CA GLY A 37 -6.28 -7.79 -3.24
C GLY A 37 -7.31 -8.91 -3.40
N GLY A 38 -8.00 -8.94 -4.53
CA GLY A 38 -8.98 -9.97 -4.89
C GLY A 38 -8.35 -11.36 -5.07
N GLY A 39 -9.10 -12.39 -4.77
CA GLY A 39 -8.74 -13.80 -4.89
C GLY A 39 -9.52 -14.54 -5.96
N PRO A 40 -9.26 -15.84 -6.20
CA PRO A 40 -9.76 -16.64 -7.33
C PRO A 40 -11.25 -17.06 -7.23
N SER A 41 -12.01 -16.46 -6.41
CA SER A 41 -13.45 -16.73 -6.30
C SER A 41 -14.28 -15.81 -7.19
N HIS A 42 -15.53 -16.23 -7.44
CA HIS A 42 -16.51 -15.35 -8.07
C HIS A 42 -16.91 -14.20 -7.13
N ALA A 43 -17.50 -13.16 -7.72
CA ALA A 43 -17.96 -12.00 -6.96
C ALA A 43 -18.69 -12.39 -5.66
N PRO A 44 -18.43 -11.69 -4.54
CA PRO A 44 -17.63 -10.48 -4.43
C PRO A 44 -16.15 -10.70 -4.05
N LEU A 45 -15.66 -11.94 -4.00
CA LEU A 45 -14.30 -12.25 -3.51
C LEU A 45 -13.19 -12.01 -4.55
N ASN A 46 -13.56 -11.90 -5.84
CA ASN A 46 -12.65 -11.51 -6.91
C ASN A 46 -12.31 -10.01 -6.90
N ILE A 47 -13.13 -9.20 -6.25
CA ILE A 47 -12.88 -7.76 -6.08
C ILE A 47 -11.94 -7.58 -4.89
N GLY A 48 -10.98 -6.67 -5.00
CA GLY A 48 -10.17 -6.28 -3.86
C GLY A 48 -11.02 -5.67 -2.75
N ARG A 49 -10.45 -5.50 -1.58
CA ARG A 49 -11.12 -4.91 -0.42
C ARG A 49 -10.89 -3.40 -0.36
N VAL A 50 -11.91 -2.66 0.06
CA VAL A 50 -11.80 -1.23 0.37
C VAL A 50 -10.83 -1.04 1.54
N GLY A 51 -10.01 0.01 1.48
CA GLY A 51 -9.03 0.36 2.51
C GLY A 51 -8.58 1.80 2.41
N GLY A 52 -7.53 2.19 3.13
CA GLY A 52 -6.87 3.48 2.93
C GLY A 52 -6.47 3.65 1.46
N SER A 53 -5.76 2.68 0.91
CA SER A 53 -5.66 2.41 -0.53
C SER A 53 -6.39 1.10 -0.84
N GLY A 54 -7.18 1.05 -1.91
CA GLY A 54 -7.97 -0.12 -2.28
C GLY A 54 -7.15 -1.26 -2.88
N GLY A 55 -7.57 -2.51 -2.70
CA GLY A 55 -6.97 -3.68 -3.32
C GLY A 55 -7.29 -3.78 -4.82
N GLY A 56 -6.37 -4.38 -5.61
CA GLY A 56 -6.59 -4.70 -7.01
C GLY A 56 -7.55 -5.87 -7.20
N GLU A 57 -8.26 -5.91 -8.33
CA GLU A 57 -9.16 -7.00 -8.67
C GLU A 57 -8.40 -8.23 -9.20
N TRP A 58 -8.91 -9.42 -8.93
CA TRP A 58 -8.45 -10.66 -9.53
C TRP A 58 -8.86 -10.75 -11.01
N VAL A 59 -8.23 -11.61 -11.78
CA VAL A 59 -8.57 -11.91 -13.17
C VAL A 59 -9.99 -12.49 -13.28
N GLY A 60 -10.71 -12.15 -14.37
CA GLY A 60 -12.05 -12.70 -14.69
C GLY A 60 -13.21 -11.94 -14.04
N GLY A 61 -12.95 -10.86 -13.32
CA GLY A 61 -14.01 -10.09 -12.64
C GLY A 61 -14.64 -9.00 -13.52
N GLY A 62 -13.84 -8.11 -14.05
CA GLY A 62 -14.30 -6.95 -14.83
C GLY A 62 -15.20 -5.98 -14.07
N SER A 63 -15.29 -6.09 -12.75
CA SER A 63 -16.15 -5.29 -11.88
C SER A 63 -15.48 -4.02 -11.35
N GLY A 64 -14.17 -3.94 -11.46
CA GLY A 64 -13.35 -2.83 -10.97
C GLY A 64 -12.59 -3.15 -9.70
N GLY A 65 -11.46 -2.48 -9.50
CA GLY A 65 -10.71 -2.55 -8.27
C GLY A 65 -11.45 -1.87 -7.11
N ALA A 66 -11.08 -2.23 -5.89
CA ALA A 66 -11.72 -1.66 -4.71
C ALA A 66 -11.34 -0.18 -4.49
N ALA A 67 -12.27 0.59 -3.94
CA ALA A 67 -12.04 2.01 -3.66
C ALA A 67 -10.99 2.22 -2.56
N GLY A 68 -10.23 3.30 -2.67
CA GLY A 68 -9.47 3.88 -1.57
C GLY A 68 -10.32 4.84 -0.75
N THR A 69 -9.89 5.11 0.48
CA THR A 69 -10.49 6.13 1.34
C THR A 69 -10.08 7.52 0.86
N SER A 70 -11.05 8.39 0.62
CA SER A 70 -10.80 9.77 0.17
C SER A 70 -9.83 10.49 1.09
N GLY A 71 -8.81 11.13 0.50
CA GLY A 71 -7.75 11.83 1.23
C GLY A 71 -6.68 10.93 1.85
N GLN A 72 -6.78 9.60 1.72
CA GLN A 72 -5.80 8.65 2.27
C GLN A 72 -5.12 7.81 1.17
N GLY A 73 -5.83 7.46 0.13
CA GLY A 73 -5.27 6.68 -0.96
C GLY A 73 -6.23 6.52 -2.13
N ASN A 74 -5.80 5.77 -3.13
CA ASN A 74 -6.51 5.62 -4.39
C ASN A 74 -7.06 4.20 -4.58
N ALA A 75 -7.91 4.02 -5.56
CA ALA A 75 -8.50 2.73 -5.89
C ALA A 75 -7.46 1.74 -6.48
N GLY A 76 -7.69 0.46 -6.32
CA GLY A 76 -7.04 -0.57 -7.10
C GLY A 76 -7.48 -0.57 -8.56
N GLY A 77 -6.73 -1.24 -9.42
CA GLY A 77 -7.06 -1.44 -10.83
C GLY A 77 -8.09 -2.55 -11.03
N THR A 78 -8.67 -2.61 -12.24
CA THR A 78 -9.59 -3.65 -12.70
C THR A 78 -8.79 -4.85 -13.25
N GLY A 79 -9.12 -6.06 -12.82
CA GLY A 79 -8.58 -7.29 -13.38
C GLY A 79 -8.99 -7.47 -14.84
N SER A 80 -8.25 -8.29 -15.58
CA SER A 80 -8.66 -8.69 -16.93
C SER A 80 -10.02 -9.39 -16.92
N GLY A 81 -10.87 -9.08 -17.90
CA GLY A 81 -12.16 -9.76 -18.08
C GLY A 81 -12.05 -11.21 -18.55
N ASP A 82 -10.89 -11.63 -19.05
CA ASP A 82 -10.63 -12.98 -19.56
C ASP A 82 -10.06 -13.88 -18.47
N THR A 83 -10.49 -15.11 -18.41
CA THR A 83 -10.03 -16.14 -17.44
C THR A 83 -8.56 -16.49 -17.54
N LEU A 84 -7.92 -16.14 -18.64
CA LEU A 84 -6.48 -16.31 -18.87
C LEU A 84 -5.68 -15.01 -18.71
N GLY A 85 -6.32 -13.92 -18.32
CA GLY A 85 -5.69 -12.62 -18.17
C GLY A 85 -4.95 -12.42 -16.86
N ASN A 86 -4.56 -11.20 -16.58
CA ASN A 86 -3.74 -10.82 -15.44
C ASN A 86 -4.56 -10.08 -14.37
N GLY A 87 -4.19 -10.26 -13.12
CA GLY A 87 -4.71 -9.50 -12.00
C GLY A 87 -4.27 -8.02 -12.04
N ALA A 88 -5.00 -7.17 -11.39
CA ALA A 88 -4.75 -5.74 -11.31
C ALA A 88 -3.88 -5.36 -10.11
N GLY A 89 -3.18 -4.23 -10.20
CA GLY A 89 -2.44 -3.66 -9.10
C GLY A 89 -3.35 -3.04 -8.04
N GLY A 90 -2.91 -3.07 -6.78
CA GLY A 90 -3.52 -2.33 -5.68
C GLY A 90 -3.29 -0.83 -5.82
N GLY A 91 -4.17 -0.02 -5.24
CA GLY A 91 -4.00 1.43 -5.18
C GLY A 91 -2.83 1.85 -4.30
N GLY A 92 -2.22 2.96 -4.63
CA GLY A 92 -1.21 3.63 -3.81
C GLY A 92 -1.73 4.96 -3.24
N ALA A 93 -0.93 5.59 -2.39
CA ALA A 93 -1.26 6.91 -1.85
C ALA A 93 -1.21 8.01 -2.92
N GLY A 94 -0.36 7.85 -3.95
CA GLY A 94 -0.15 8.84 -5.01
C GLY A 94 -0.89 8.56 -6.32
N ALA A 95 -1.27 7.29 -6.60
CA ALA A 95 -1.93 6.92 -7.85
C ALA A 95 -2.84 5.70 -7.71
N VAL A 96 -3.78 5.56 -8.63
CA VAL A 96 -4.59 4.34 -8.79
C VAL A 96 -3.72 3.15 -9.23
N GLY A 97 -4.15 1.94 -8.88
CA GLY A 97 -3.56 0.73 -9.43
C GLY A 97 -3.86 0.57 -10.92
N VAL A 98 -2.92 -0.02 -11.66
CA VAL A 98 -3.05 -0.28 -13.09
C VAL A 98 -3.90 -1.51 -13.33
N ASN A 99 -4.71 -1.48 -14.37
CA ASN A 99 -5.55 -2.61 -14.77
C ASN A 99 -4.69 -3.78 -15.27
N GLY A 100 -5.17 -5.00 -15.03
CA GLY A 100 -4.58 -6.20 -15.62
C GLY A 100 -4.88 -6.29 -17.13
N GLY A 101 -3.88 -6.67 -17.94
CA GLY A 101 -4.04 -6.88 -19.36
C GLY A 101 -4.58 -8.29 -19.71
N ASN A 102 -5.17 -8.43 -20.89
CA ASN A 102 -5.81 -9.65 -21.35
C ASN A 102 -4.84 -10.67 -21.95
N THR A 103 -3.54 -10.40 -21.97
CA THR A 103 -2.54 -11.26 -22.58
C THR A 103 -1.72 -11.97 -21.52
N VAL A 104 -1.79 -13.28 -21.49
CA VAL A 104 -0.98 -14.12 -20.58
C VAL A 104 0.52 -13.97 -20.83
N ASN A 105 1.32 -13.97 -19.80
CA ASN A 105 2.79 -13.94 -19.86
C ASN A 105 3.39 -12.78 -20.69
N SER A 106 2.65 -11.67 -20.83
CA SER A 106 3.09 -10.55 -21.68
C SER A 106 3.69 -9.37 -20.90
N GLY A 107 3.85 -9.50 -19.58
CA GLY A 107 4.28 -8.38 -18.74
C GLY A 107 3.24 -7.26 -18.64
N THR A 108 1.97 -7.59 -18.84
CA THR A 108 0.82 -6.67 -18.73
C THR A 108 0.02 -6.88 -17.44
N GLU A 109 0.66 -7.43 -16.40
CA GLU A 109 0.11 -7.47 -15.08
C GLU A 109 -0.09 -6.03 -14.58
N GLY A 110 -1.17 -5.81 -13.84
CA GLY A 110 -1.45 -4.48 -13.31
C GLY A 110 -0.38 -4.05 -12.30
N ALA A 111 0.37 -3.00 -12.61
CA ALA A 111 1.30 -2.42 -11.67
C ALA A 111 0.57 -1.78 -10.48
N GLY A 112 1.15 -1.86 -9.30
CA GLY A 112 0.65 -1.15 -8.12
C GLY A 112 0.69 0.37 -8.33
N GLY A 113 -0.27 1.08 -7.75
CA GLY A 113 -0.31 2.54 -7.77
C GLY A 113 0.89 3.13 -7.04
N ALA A 114 1.41 4.24 -7.54
CA ALA A 114 2.55 4.92 -6.94
C ALA A 114 2.25 5.37 -5.50
N GLY A 115 3.26 5.31 -4.63
CA GLY A 115 3.23 5.93 -3.32
C GLY A 115 3.44 7.45 -3.39
N THR A 116 3.40 8.09 -2.23
CA THR A 116 3.67 9.53 -2.09
C THR A 116 4.98 9.77 -1.34
N ALA A 117 5.83 10.62 -1.90
CA ALA A 117 7.09 11.01 -1.29
C ALA A 117 6.86 12.04 -0.17
N SER A 118 7.57 11.87 0.94
CA SER A 118 7.56 12.79 2.07
C SER A 118 8.96 12.95 2.65
N SER A 119 9.35 14.18 2.98
CA SER A 119 10.62 14.51 3.63
C SER A 119 10.48 14.74 5.14
N ILE A 120 9.35 14.33 5.74
CA ILE A 120 9.08 14.55 7.17
C ILE A 120 10.16 13.92 8.08
N SER A 121 10.80 12.84 7.64
CA SER A 121 11.89 12.14 8.36
C SER A 121 13.29 12.70 8.06
N GLY A 122 13.40 13.84 7.36
CA GLY A 122 14.67 14.47 7.01
C GLY A 122 15.10 14.23 5.56
N SER A 123 15.01 13.01 5.05
CA SER A 123 15.21 12.66 3.63
C SER A 123 13.89 12.29 2.97
N SER A 124 13.81 12.42 1.64
CA SER A 124 12.62 12.02 0.88
C SER A 124 12.48 10.50 0.88
N VAL A 125 11.33 10.01 1.38
CA VAL A 125 10.97 8.59 1.39
C VAL A 125 9.60 8.42 0.79
N THR A 126 9.48 7.57 -0.25
CA THR A 126 8.19 7.21 -0.84
C THR A 126 7.51 6.14 0.01
N ARG A 127 6.22 6.33 0.30
CA ARG A 127 5.39 5.42 1.13
C ARG A 127 4.02 5.21 0.50
N GLY A 128 3.37 4.11 0.86
CA GLY A 128 2.03 3.82 0.43
C GLY A 128 1.92 3.39 -1.03
N GLY A 129 2.94 2.76 -1.60
CA GLY A 129 2.86 2.13 -2.92
C GLY A 129 2.00 0.88 -2.89
N GLY A 130 1.19 0.65 -3.91
CA GLY A 130 0.36 -0.54 -4.07
C GLY A 130 1.16 -1.76 -4.54
N GLY A 131 0.69 -2.97 -4.21
CA GLY A 131 1.24 -4.23 -4.70
C GLY A 131 0.81 -4.51 -6.15
N ASN A 132 1.66 -5.21 -6.90
CA ASN A 132 1.34 -5.60 -8.28
C ASN A 132 0.36 -6.76 -8.35
N GLY A 133 -0.42 -6.81 -9.43
CA GLY A 133 -1.26 -7.96 -9.76
C GLY A 133 -0.46 -9.19 -10.14
N GLY A 134 -1.09 -10.38 -10.02
CA GLY A 134 -0.52 -11.66 -10.42
C GLY A 134 -0.75 -11.97 -11.90
N SER A 135 0.14 -12.82 -12.50
CA SER A 135 0.03 -13.27 -13.88
C SER A 135 -1.01 -14.36 -14.09
N GLY A 136 -1.75 -14.30 -15.18
CA GLY A 136 -2.77 -15.27 -15.56
C GLY A 136 -2.25 -16.63 -16.06
N GLY A 137 -1.03 -16.69 -16.57
CA GLY A 137 -0.48 -17.88 -17.24
C GLY A 137 0.51 -18.71 -16.40
N GLY A 138 0.62 -18.48 -15.10
CA GLY A 138 1.64 -19.16 -14.26
C GLY A 138 3.07 -18.69 -14.54
N GLY A 139 3.23 -17.66 -15.36
CA GLY A 139 4.51 -17.01 -15.64
C GLY A 139 4.93 -16.07 -14.54
N GLN A 140 6.14 -15.55 -14.68
CA GLN A 140 6.69 -14.50 -13.81
C GLN A 140 5.85 -13.23 -13.94
N GLY A 141 5.24 -12.78 -12.87
CA GLY A 141 4.63 -11.44 -12.82
C GLY A 141 5.72 -10.38 -13.00
N TRP A 142 5.67 -9.61 -14.05
CA TRP A 142 6.57 -8.49 -14.32
C TRP A 142 5.87 -7.21 -13.90
N GLY A 143 5.99 -6.82 -12.68
CA GLY A 143 5.42 -5.57 -12.22
C GLY A 143 6.43 -4.80 -11.38
N ASN A 144 6.46 -3.50 -11.56
CA ASN A 144 7.29 -2.60 -10.77
C ASN A 144 6.42 -2.00 -9.66
N THR A 145 6.62 -2.42 -8.41
CA THR A 145 6.04 -1.68 -7.29
C THR A 145 6.77 -0.35 -7.14
N ALA A 146 6.07 0.71 -6.80
CA ALA A 146 6.67 2.01 -6.51
C ALA A 146 7.80 1.91 -5.46
N ASP A 147 7.82 0.84 -4.67
CA ASP A 147 8.82 0.55 -3.62
C ASP A 147 9.85 -0.53 -4.03
N GLY A 148 9.90 -0.94 -5.31
CA GLY A 148 11.01 -1.73 -5.88
C GLY A 148 10.93 -3.26 -5.74
N TYR A 149 9.77 -3.85 -5.42
CA TYR A 149 9.64 -5.31 -5.31
C TYR A 149 9.12 -5.96 -6.60
N THR A 150 9.83 -6.95 -7.10
CA THR A 150 9.53 -7.69 -8.33
C THR A 150 9.19 -9.15 -8.04
N THR A 151 8.21 -9.65 -8.80
CA THR A 151 7.93 -11.04 -9.18
C THR A 151 7.40 -12.03 -8.14
N ASN A 152 6.23 -12.56 -8.47
CA ASN A 152 5.78 -13.82 -7.93
C ASN A 152 5.49 -14.81 -9.08
N ALA A 153 6.27 -15.88 -9.16
CA ALA A 153 6.23 -16.87 -10.25
C ALA A 153 4.96 -17.76 -10.27
N GLN A 154 4.00 -17.53 -9.38
CA GLN A 154 2.88 -18.45 -9.14
C GLN A 154 1.49 -17.79 -9.24
N GLY A 155 1.40 -16.63 -9.86
CA GLY A 155 0.11 -15.94 -10.04
C GLY A 155 -0.47 -15.26 -8.80
N TYR A 156 0.26 -15.20 -7.68
CA TYR A 156 -0.19 -14.48 -6.49
C TYR A 156 -0.05 -12.97 -6.63
N GLY A 157 -0.99 -12.22 -6.09
CA GLY A 157 -0.84 -10.79 -5.89
C GLY A 157 0.26 -10.48 -4.87
N ILE A 158 1.01 -9.40 -5.09
CA ILE A 158 2.07 -8.97 -4.17
C ILE A 158 1.47 -8.15 -3.04
N ALA A 159 1.97 -8.39 -1.82
CA ALA A 159 1.57 -7.61 -0.66
C ALA A 159 2.07 -6.16 -0.76
N GLY A 160 1.34 -5.22 -0.17
CA GLY A 160 1.83 -3.87 0.07
C GLY A 160 3.07 -3.88 0.98
N THR A 161 4.00 -2.94 0.77
CA THR A 161 5.24 -2.85 1.57
C THR A 161 4.94 -2.55 3.04
N THR A 162 5.68 -3.19 3.93
CA THR A 162 5.55 -2.96 5.38
C THR A 162 5.90 -1.51 5.76
N ASN A 163 5.19 -0.96 6.72
CA ASN A 163 5.36 0.42 7.24
C ASN A 163 5.10 1.50 6.18
N THR A 164 4.26 1.20 5.16
CA THR A 164 3.92 2.16 4.10
C THR A 164 2.42 2.34 3.90
N GLY A 165 1.58 1.37 4.32
CA GLY A 165 0.12 1.45 4.19
C GLY A 165 -0.41 1.20 2.78
N GLY A 166 0.39 0.59 1.90
CA GLY A 166 -0.01 0.29 0.52
C GLY A 166 -1.04 -0.84 0.42
N GLY A 167 -1.92 -0.80 -0.60
CA GLY A 167 -2.86 -1.89 -0.90
C GLY A 167 -2.16 -3.11 -1.51
N GLY A 168 -2.72 -4.31 -1.31
CA GLY A 168 -2.26 -5.54 -1.97
C GLY A 168 -2.77 -5.65 -3.41
N GLY A 169 -2.00 -6.29 -4.27
CA GLY A 169 -2.37 -6.62 -5.66
C GLY A 169 -3.34 -7.79 -5.75
N GLY A 170 -4.19 -7.81 -6.78
CA GLY A 170 -5.06 -8.96 -7.08
C GLY A 170 -4.26 -10.17 -7.58
N GLY A 171 -4.73 -11.37 -7.30
CA GLY A 171 -4.16 -12.60 -7.83
C GLY A 171 -4.44 -12.77 -9.33
N GLY A 172 -3.65 -13.60 -9.99
CA GLY A 172 -3.84 -14.08 -11.36
C GLY A 172 -4.26 -15.55 -11.39
N ASN A 173 -4.69 -16.07 -12.53
CA ASN A 173 -5.18 -17.44 -12.67
C ASN A 173 -4.07 -18.54 -12.69
N GLY A 174 -2.80 -18.14 -12.72
CA GLY A 174 -1.67 -19.08 -12.76
C GLY A 174 -1.50 -19.82 -11.44
N GLY A 175 -1.99 -21.07 -11.36
CA GLY A 175 -1.76 -21.92 -10.19
C GLY A 175 -2.64 -21.63 -8.96
N GLY A 176 -3.74 -20.91 -9.11
CA GLY A 176 -4.66 -20.59 -8.01
C GLY A 176 -4.20 -19.42 -7.14
N GLY A 177 -3.60 -18.41 -7.77
CA GLY A 177 -3.00 -17.28 -7.08
C GLY A 177 -3.99 -16.46 -6.27
N GLY A 178 -3.79 -16.38 -4.97
CA GLY A 178 -4.55 -15.53 -4.04
C GLY A 178 -4.13 -14.06 -4.13
N GLY A 179 -4.97 -13.19 -3.58
CA GLY A 179 -4.68 -11.75 -3.47
C GLY A 179 -3.58 -11.45 -2.45
N GLY A 180 -2.79 -10.42 -2.73
CA GLY A 180 -1.76 -9.91 -1.83
C GLY A 180 -2.36 -9.20 -0.62
N ALA A 181 -1.68 -9.25 0.51
CA ALA A 181 -2.06 -8.57 1.73
C ALA A 181 -1.88 -7.05 1.63
N GLY A 182 -2.67 -6.27 2.35
CA GLY A 182 -2.40 -4.86 2.59
C GLY A 182 -1.16 -4.67 3.47
N GLY A 183 -0.35 -3.64 3.19
CA GLY A 183 0.83 -3.31 3.97
C GLY A 183 0.50 -2.71 5.33
N SER A 184 1.39 -2.88 6.33
CA SER A 184 1.31 -2.20 7.61
C SER A 184 1.52 -0.69 7.46
N GLY A 185 0.91 0.10 8.35
CA GLY A 185 1.07 1.54 8.41
C GLY A 185 2.34 1.98 9.13
N VAL A 186 2.57 3.29 9.15
CA VAL A 186 3.58 3.97 9.96
C VAL A 186 3.01 5.29 10.45
N VAL A 187 3.37 5.71 11.66
CA VAL A 187 3.08 7.04 12.20
C VAL A 187 4.41 7.77 12.40
N ILE A 188 4.54 8.94 11.77
CA ILE A 188 5.71 9.79 11.89
C ILE A 188 5.25 11.14 12.43
N ILE A 189 5.82 11.58 13.55
CA ILE A 189 5.53 12.85 14.20
C ILE A 189 6.80 13.71 14.09
N LYS A 190 6.66 14.91 13.49
CA LYS A 190 7.70 15.92 13.49
C LYS A 190 7.26 17.06 14.38
N GLN A 191 7.95 17.26 15.47
CA GLN A 191 7.74 18.41 16.34
C GLN A 191 8.58 19.59 15.82
N PRO A 192 8.01 20.77 15.63
CA PRO A 192 8.81 21.96 15.29
C PRO A 192 9.77 22.28 16.44
N ILE A 193 11.01 22.55 16.09
CA ILE A 193 11.96 23.11 17.06
C ILE A 193 11.54 24.56 17.28
N VAL A 194 11.10 24.88 18.48
CA VAL A 194 10.82 26.25 18.88
C VAL A 194 12.17 26.93 19.18
N THR A 195 12.68 27.66 18.20
CA THR A 195 13.99 28.36 18.28
C THR A 195 13.89 29.76 18.90
N THR A 196 12.70 30.20 19.29
CA THR A 196 12.53 31.50 19.96
C THR A 196 12.78 31.38 21.45
N LEU A 197 13.99 31.62 21.86
CA LEU A 197 14.34 31.95 23.26
C LEU A 197 13.94 33.39 23.52
N THR A 198 12.75 33.61 24.03
CA THR A 198 12.36 34.95 24.56
C THR A 198 12.81 35.02 26.00
N ASN A 199 13.99 35.62 26.22
CA ASN A 199 14.45 35.96 27.55
C ASN A 199 13.77 37.29 27.97
N THR A 200 12.67 37.19 28.72
CA THR A 200 11.94 38.37 29.19
C THR A 200 12.37 38.81 30.58
N SER A 201 13.24 38.12 31.30
CA SER A 201 13.54 38.42 32.71
C SER A 201 14.93 38.03 33.19
N GLY A 202 15.87 37.70 32.30
CA GLY A 202 17.21 37.26 32.73
C GLY A 202 17.28 35.87 33.37
N VAL A 203 16.14 35.18 33.51
CA VAL A 203 16.08 33.81 34.03
C VAL A 203 15.84 32.83 32.92
N TRP A 204 16.79 31.96 32.68
CA TRP A 204 16.71 30.90 31.66
C TRP A 204 16.06 29.66 32.26
N THR A 205 15.08 29.11 31.55
CA THR A 205 14.57 27.77 31.90
C THR A 205 15.58 26.71 31.48
N LEU A 206 15.59 25.56 32.15
CA LEU A 206 16.49 24.46 31.81
C LEU A 206 16.37 24.05 30.33
N ASN A 207 15.18 24.05 29.78
CA ASN A 207 14.96 23.79 28.35
C ASN A 207 15.59 24.85 27.44
N ALA A 208 15.51 26.11 27.81
CA ALA A 208 16.12 27.20 27.05
C ALA A 208 17.64 27.06 26.99
N VAL A 209 18.27 26.71 28.11
CA VAL A 209 19.71 26.44 28.21
C VAL A 209 20.09 25.23 27.33
N PHE A 210 19.29 24.15 27.39
CA PHE A 210 19.56 22.93 26.61
C PHE A 210 19.50 23.22 25.09
N THR A 211 18.49 23.95 24.65
CA THR A 211 18.34 24.33 23.23
C THR A 211 19.47 25.26 22.77
N ALA A 212 19.93 26.20 23.61
CA ALA A 212 21.05 27.06 23.28
C ALA A 212 22.37 26.29 23.12
N ILE A 213 22.57 25.25 23.95
CA ILE A 213 23.73 24.33 23.83
C ILE A 213 23.69 23.55 22.52
N GLU A 214 22.54 22.94 22.20
CA GLU A 214 22.36 22.12 20.98
C GLU A 214 22.51 22.93 19.69
N THR A 215 22.07 24.18 19.69
CA THR A 215 22.13 25.06 18.52
C THR A 215 23.40 25.90 18.44
N ASN A 216 24.29 25.77 19.42
CA ASN A 216 25.54 26.58 19.55
C ASN A 216 25.28 28.09 19.52
N ASN A 217 24.14 28.53 20.08
CA ASN A 217 23.66 29.91 20.00
C ASN A 217 23.68 30.57 21.40
N TRP A 218 24.88 30.63 21.99
CA TRP A 218 25.12 31.40 23.21
C TRP A 218 25.34 32.86 22.88
N ILE A 219 24.54 33.73 23.48
CA ILE A 219 24.74 35.17 23.48
C ILE A 219 25.28 35.61 24.84
#